data_68a286ebcf3aadfdd9fb020db5aff9a0
#
_entry.id   68a286ebcf3aadfdd9fb020db5aff9a0
#
_cell.length_a   1.000
_cell.length_b   1.000
_cell.length_c   1.000
_cell.angle_alpha   90.00
_cell.angle_beta   90.00
_cell.angle_gamma   90.00
#
_symmetry.space_group_name_H-M   'P 1'
#
loop_
_entity.id
_entity.type
_entity.pdbx_description
1 polymer ?
#
loop_
_entity_poly.entity_id
_entity_poly.type
_entity_poly.pdbx_seq_one_letter_code
_entity_poly.pdbx_strand_id
1 'polypeptide(L)'
;TLFVNVSTAPGSSLKTTNDIIDRVEKRLEDLPQKLHLQKVAGYGLLSGQGNSFGMIIVKLKPWDERTAKEDQVQAVVNQIYARTADIKDATVFAIAPGMIPGYGMGNALDLNVQDKQGGDMNTFFQTTQQYLAALNQRPEISMAYSTFDVRYPQWTVEVDASKCKRAGITPDQVLSTLSGYYGGQYVSNFNRFSKVYKVMIQADPKFR
;
A
#
# COMPACT_ATOMS: atom_id res chain seq x y z
N THR A 1 -2.46 -17.49 -8.22
CA THR A 1 -1.67 -16.43 -7.56
C THR A 1 -2.55 -15.77 -6.52
N LEU A 2 -1.97 -15.44 -5.35
CA LEU A 2 -2.56 -14.63 -4.29
C LEU A 2 -1.67 -13.43 -4.02
N PHE A 3 -2.26 -12.34 -3.57
CA PHE A 3 -1.55 -11.15 -3.12
C PHE A 3 -1.79 -10.96 -1.62
N VAL A 4 -0.74 -10.95 -0.85
CA VAL A 4 -0.78 -10.70 0.59
C VAL A 4 -0.22 -9.31 0.83
N ASN A 5 -1.11 -8.34 1.07
CA ASN A 5 -0.73 -6.97 1.38
C ASN A 5 -0.39 -6.86 2.87
N VAL A 6 0.66 -6.15 3.17
CA VAL A 6 1.13 -5.86 4.52
C VAL A 6 1.18 -4.35 4.69
N SER A 7 0.41 -3.82 5.61
CA SER A 7 0.38 -2.39 5.93
C SER A 7 0.83 -2.21 7.38
N THR A 8 1.92 -1.47 7.56
CA THR A 8 2.45 -1.10 8.87
C THR A 8 1.88 0.24 9.33
N ALA A 9 2.17 0.65 10.55
CA ALA A 9 1.72 1.95 11.06
C ALA A 9 2.15 3.10 10.13
N PRO A 10 1.30 4.11 9.91
CA PRO A 10 1.65 5.30 9.14
C PRO A 10 2.95 5.92 9.62
N GLY A 11 3.86 6.27 8.71
CA GLY A 11 5.18 6.80 9.04
C GLY A 11 6.26 5.77 9.36
N SER A 12 5.96 4.47 9.28
CA SER A 12 6.96 3.42 9.42
C SER A 12 8.06 3.54 8.37
N SER A 13 9.30 3.26 8.76
CA SER A 13 10.41 3.21 7.82
C SER A 13 10.30 2.00 6.89
N LEU A 14 10.88 2.10 5.69
CA LEU A 14 10.93 0.97 4.76
C LEU A 14 11.64 -0.24 5.38
N LYS A 15 12.66 0.00 6.22
CA LYS A 15 13.36 -1.07 6.94
C LYS A 15 12.41 -1.81 7.88
N THR A 16 11.66 -1.09 8.71
CA THR A 16 10.68 -1.67 9.64
C THR A 16 9.62 -2.48 8.88
N THR A 17 9.12 -1.93 7.77
CA THR A 17 8.15 -2.63 6.93
C THR A 17 8.75 -3.89 6.32
N ASN A 18 9.99 -3.85 5.83
CA ASN A 18 10.66 -5.03 5.29
C ASN A 18 10.86 -6.11 6.36
N ASP A 19 11.28 -5.73 7.57
CA ASP A 19 11.47 -6.68 8.69
C ASP A 19 10.14 -7.39 9.05
N ILE A 20 9.00 -6.70 8.92
CA ILE A 20 7.68 -7.29 9.13
C ILE A 20 7.29 -8.20 7.95
N ILE A 21 7.57 -7.78 6.71
CA ILE A 21 7.32 -8.62 5.53
C ILE A 21 8.13 -9.92 5.62
N ASP A 22 9.37 -9.87 6.09
CA ASP A 22 10.22 -11.06 6.31
C ASP A 22 9.60 -12.01 7.33
N ARG A 23 8.97 -11.48 8.39
CA ARG A 23 8.21 -12.29 9.35
C ARG A 23 6.98 -12.93 8.72
N VAL A 24 6.23 -12.20 7.89
CA VAL A 24 5.07 -12.74 7.15
C VAL A 24 5.55 -13.82 6.16
N GLU A 25 6.60 -13.54 5.38
CA GLU A 25 7.20 -14.50 4.44
C GLU A 25 7.55 -15.81 5.14
N LYS A 26 8.24 -15.74 6.28
CA LYS A 26 8.63 -16.91 7.09
C LYS A 26 7.41 -17.74 7.55
N ARG A 27 6.25 -17.08 7.85
CA ARG A 27 5.01 -17.79 8.20
C ARG A 27 4.38 -18.51 7.02
N LEU A 28 4.70 -18.08 5.79
CA LEU A 28 4.17 -18.66 4.56
C LEU A 28 5.16 -19.61 3.86
N GLU A 29 6.37 -19.74 4.38
CA GLU A 29 7.44 -20.50 3.77
C GLU A 29 7.11 -22.00 3.65
N ASP A 30 6.40 -22.56 4.61
CA ASP A 30 5.98 -23.95 4.66
C ASP A 30 4.53 -24.19 4.20
N LEU A 31 3.91 -23.22 3.49
CA LEU A 31 2.56 -23.36 2.94
C LEU A 31 2.53 -24.45 1.85
N PRO A 32 1.80 -25.58 2.03
CA PRO A 32 1.87 -26.74 1.13
C PRO A 32 1.48 -26.43 -0.32
N GLN A 33 0.54 -25.50 -0.51
CA GLN A 33 -0.01 -25.13 -1.80
C GLN A 33 0.86 -24.16 -2.58
N LYS A 34 1.91 -23.62 -1.94
CA LYS A 34 2.82 -22.64 -2.52
C LYS A 34 3.77 -23.28 -3.52
N LEU A 35 3.97 -22.62 -4.66
CA LEU A 35 5.06 -22.89 -5.59
C LEU A 35 6.23 -21.94 -5.35
N HIS A 36 5.95 -20.63 -5.31
CA HIS A 36 6.94 -19.57 -5.08
C HIS A 36 6.36 -18.45 -4.23
N LEU A 37 7.23 -17.75 -3.48
CA LEU A 37 6.97 -16.48 -2.83
C LEU A 37 7.85 -15.40 -3.47
N GLN A 38 7.28 -14.21 -3.65
CA GLN A 38 8.01 -13.02 -4.06
C GLN A 38 7.55 -11.87 -3.19
N LYS A 39 8.49 -11.19 -2.52
CA LYS A 39 8.19 -10.02 -1.69
C LYS A 39 8.53 -8.72 -2.40
N VAL A 40 7.74 -7.71 -2.13
CA VAL A 40 7.92 -6.34 -2.61
C VAL A 40 7.76 -5.41 -1.41
N ALA A 41 8.80 -4.68 -1.04
CA ALA A 41 8.74 -3.65 -0.02
C ALA A 41 8.54 -2.28 -0.65
N GLY A 42 7.80 -1.40 0.03
CA GLY A 42 7.51 -0.04 -0.46
C GLY A 42 6.36 0.05 -1.47
N TYR A 43 5.62 -1.04 -1.66
CA TYR A 43 4.47 -1.07 -2.54
C TYR A 43 3.40 -2.04 -2.02
N GLY A 44 2.16 -1.58 -1.99
CA GLY A 44 0.97 -2.40 -1.72
C GLY A 44 0.01 -2.34 -2.91
N LEU A 45 -0.62 -3.46 -3.24
CA LEU A 45 -1.55 -3.53 -4.36
C LEU A 45 -2.76 -2.58 -4.18
N LEU A 46 -3.22 -2.41 -2.95
CA LEU A 46 -4.35 -1.54 -2.59
C LEU A 46 -3.92 -0.11 -2.27
N SER A 47 -2.75 0.04 -1.65
CA SER A 47 -2.30 1.30 -1.06
C SER A 47 -1.33 2.09 -1.95
N GLY A 48 -0.83 1.47 -3.04
CA GLY A 48 0.16 2.07 -3.92
C GLY A 48 1.57 2.13 -3.31
N GLN A 49 2.35 3.13 -3.69
CA GLN A 49 3.71 3.33 -3.20
C GLN A 49 3.72 3.99 -1.82
N GLY A 50 4.59 3.51 -0.94
CA GLY A 50 4.81 4.11 0.38
C GLY A 50 5.66 3.22 1.28
N ASN A 51 6.47 3.84 2.14
CA ASN A 51 7.39 3.11 3.04
C ASN A 51 6.67 2.18 4.02
N SER A 52 5.40 2.47 4.35
CA SER A 52 4.57 1.68 5.28
C SER A 52 3.85 0.51 4.61
N PHE A 53 4.10 0.26 3.33
CA PHE A 53 3.40 -0.77 2.57
C PHE A 53 4.36 -1.81 2.02
N GLY A 54 3.86 -3.02 1.95
CA GLY A 54 4.53 -4.12 1.29
C GLY A 54 3.55 -5.18 0.81
N MET A 55 4.04 -6.08 -0.01
CA MET A 55 3.24 -7.14 -0.59
C MET A 55 4.06 -8.42 -0.76
N ILE A 56 3.41 -9.56 -0.52
CA ILE A 56 3.95 -10.87 -0.89
C ILE A 56 3.05 -11.45 -1.98
N ILE A 57 3.65 -11.81 -3.10
CA ILE A 57 3.00 -12.53 -4.18
C ILE A 57 3.20 -14.01 -3.94
N VAL A 58 2.11 -14.72 -3.69
CA VAL A 58 2.11 -16.16 -3.47
C VAL A 58 1.69 -16.84 -4.77
N LYS A 59 2.64 -17.42 -5.49
CA LYS A 59 2.36 -18.27 -6.62
C LYS A 59 1.96 -19.65 -6.10
N LEU A 60 0.74 -20.07 -6.38
CA LEU A 60 0.26 -21.41 -6.03
C LEU A 60 0.69 -22.43 -7.08
N LYS A 61 0.77 -23.68 -6.67
CA LYS A 61 0.96 -24.84 -7.54
C LYS A 61 -0.14 -24.91 -8.62
N PRO A 62 0.07 -25.63 -9.72
CA PRO A 62 -0.97 -25.91 -10.73
C PRO A 62 -2.25 -26.50 -10.13
N TRP A 63 -3.36 -26.40 -10.86
CA TRP A 63 -4.67 -26.83 -10.37
C TRP A 63 -4.76 -28.35 -10.18
N ASP A 64 -4.09 -29.11 -11.04
CA ASP A 64 -3.97 -30.56 -11.01
C ASP A 64 -3.23 -31.10 -9.77
N GLU A 65 -2.35 -30.28 -9.19
CA GLU A 65 -1.64 -30.59 -7.94
C GLU A 65 -2.39 -30.11 -6.67
N ARG A 66 -3.56 -29.45 -6.81
CA ARG A 66 -4.35 -28.86 -5.73
C ARG A 66 -5.80 -29.30 -5.81
N THR A 67 -6.04 -30.59 -5.61
CA THR A 67 -7.37 -31.21 -5.81
C THR A 67 -8.19 -31.31 -4.52
N ALA A 68 -7.57 -31.22 -3.36
CA ALA A 68 -8.25 -31.28 -2.07
C ALA A 68 -9.02 -29.98 -1.74
N LYS A 69 -10.00 -30.08 -0.85
CA LYS A 69 -10.78 -28.91 -0.40
C LYS A 69 -9.91 -27.88 0.30
N GLU A 70 -8.90 -28.31 1.02
CA GLU A 70 -7.91 -27.48 1.74
C GLU A 70 -7.01 -26.71 0.78
N ASP A 71 -6.94 -27.14 -0.49
CA ASP A 71 -6.09 -26.54 -1.52
C ASP A 71 -6.83 -25.47 -2.35
N GLN A 72 -8.13 -25.33 -2.11
CA GLN A 72 -8.91 -24.28 -2.76
C GLN A 72 -8.42 -22.90 -2.35
N VAL A 73 -8.51 -21.93 -3.24
CA VAL A 73 -8.00 -20.58 -3.06
C VAL A 73 -8.49 -19.94 -1.76
N GLN A 74 -9.79 -20.09 -1.44
CA GLN A 74 -10.36 -19.52 -0.22
C GLN A 74 -9.83 -20.21 1.04
N ALA A 75 -9.62 -21.51 1.01
CA ALA A 75 -9.03 -22.25 2.13
C ALA A 75 -7.57 -21.81 2.37
N VAL A 76 -6.81 -21.56 1.30
CA VAL A 76 -5.43 -21.04 1.37
C VAL A 76 -5.43 -19.63 1.94
N VAL A 77 -6.36 -18.75 1.55
CA VAL A 77 -6.51 -17.42 2.14
C VAL A 77 -6.76 -17.52 3.65
N ASN A 78 -7.65 -18.40 4.08
CA ASN A 78 -7.92 -18.63 5.51
C ASN A 78 -6.70 -19.16 6.26
N GLN A 79 -5.90 -20.05 5.64
CA GLN A 79 -4.62 -20.50 6.20
C GLN A 79 -3.62 -19.34 6.36
N ILE A 80 -3.54 -18.44 5.38
CA ILE A 80 -2.67 -17.25 5.47
C ILE A 80 -3.08 -16.39 6.66
N TYR A 81 -4.37 -16.10 6.84
CA TYR A 81 -4.85 -15.34 8.00
C TYR A 81 -4.54 -16.05 9.33
N ALA A 82 -4.76 -17.36 9.42
CA ALA A 82 -4.46 -18.13 10.63
C ALA A 82 -2.96 -18.09 10.99
N ARG A 83 -2.07 -18.20 9.97
CA ARG A 83 -0.61 -18.19 10.16
C ARG A 83 -0.04 -16.82 10.49
N THR A 84 -0.75 -15.74 10.14
CA THR A 84 -0.31 -14.36 10.37
C THR A 84 -1.06 -13.66 11.51
N ALA A 85 -1.96 -14.36 12.19
CA ALA A 85 -2.83 -13.81 13.23
C ALA A 85 -2.05 -13.25 14.46
N ASP A 86 -0.83 -13.72 14.68
CA ASP A 86 0.06 -13.27 15.75
C ASP A 86 0.80 -11.96 15.42
N ILE A 87 0.82 -11.53 14.15
CA ILE A 87 1.46 -10.30 13.71
C ILE A 87 0.53 -9.12 14.00
N LYS A 88 0.74 -8.45 15.13
CA LYS A 88 -0.12 -7.35 15.62
C LYS A 88 0.38 -5.95 15.21
N ASP A 89 1.61 -5.84 14.80
CA ASP A 89 2.31 -4.61 14.39
C ASP A 89 2.11 -4.25 12.90
N ALA A 90 1.31 -5.06 12.19
CA ALA A 90 0.87 -4.76 10.82
C ALA A 90 -0.52 -5.33 10.54
N THR A 91 -1.19 -4.74 9.56
CA THR A 91 -2.41 -5.31 8.98
C THR A 91 -2.02 -6.18 7.78
N VAL A 92 -2.36 -7.46 7.87
CA VAL A 92 -2.13 -8.41 6.77
C VAL A 92 -3.46 -8.68 6.07
N PHE A 93 -3.49 -8.46 4.76
CA PHE A 93 -4.70 -8.63 3.95
C PHE A 93 -4.40 -9.47 2.71
N ALA A 94 -4.97 -10.67 2.65
CA ALA A 94 -4.77 -11.62 1.55
C ALA A 94 -5.91 -11.53 0.53
N ILE A 95 -5.58 -11.38 -0.74
CA ILE A 95 -6.53 -11.22 -1.85
C ILE A 95 -6.25 -12.28 -2.91
N ALA A 96 -7.30 -12.95 -3.35
CA ALA A 96 -7.31 -13.68 -4.61
C ALA A 96 -7.84 -12.75 -5.72
N PRO A 97 -7.07 -12.44 -6.77
CA PRO A 97 -7.58 -11.65 -7.87
C PRO A 97 -8.75 -12.35 -8.55
N GLY A 98 -9.73 -11.58 -9.01
CA GLY A 98 -10.84 -12.09 -9.80
C GLY A 98 -10.36 -12.77 -11.08
N MET A 99 -11.12 -13.73 -11.58
CA MET A 99 -10.76 -14.52 -12.79
C MET A 99 -10.82 -13.67 -14.07
N ILE A 100 -11.56 -12.56 -14.07
CA ILE A 100 -11.73 -11.69 -15.24
C ILE A 100 -10.97 -10.38 -14.99
N PRO A 101 -9.88 -10.11 -15.73
CA PRO A 101 -9.17 -8.84 -15.63
C PRO A 101 -10.08 -7.65 -15.96
N GLY A 102 -10.01 -6.59 -15.16
CA GLY A 102 -10.78 -5.36 -15.36
C GLY A 102 -12.15 -5.30 -14.65
N TYR A 103 -12.59 -6.39 -14.03
CA TYR A 103 -13.82 -6.43 -13.23
C TYR A 103 -13.55 -6.32 -11.72
N GLY A 104 -12.70 -5.39 -11.32
CA GLY A 104 -12.36 -5.16 -9.92
C GLY A 104 -11.42 -6.23 -9.34
N MET A 105 -11.12 -6.09 -8.06
CA MET A 105 -10.21 -6.99 -7.32
C MET A 105 -10.92 -8.24 -6.77
N GLY A 106 -12.12 -8.52 -7.23
CA GLY A 106 -13.00 -9.61 -6.82
C GLY A 106 -14.44 -9.27 -7.19
N ASN A 107 -15.41 -10.08 -6.77
CA ASN A 107 -16.85 -9.76 -6.87
C ASN A 107 -17.20 -8.69 -5.82
N ALA A 108 -16.77 -7.46 -6.06
CA ALA A 108 -16.87 -6.37 -5.10
C ALA A 108 -17.67 -5.20 -5.68
N LEU A 109 -18.28 -4.44 -4.77
CA LEU A 109 -18.91 -3.15 -5.06
C LEU A 109 -17.94 -2.05 -4.64
N ASP A 110 -17.65 -1.13 -5.55
CA ASP A 110 -16.88 0.07 -5.25
C ASP A 110 -17.85 1.20 -4.85
N LEU A 111 -17.73 1.67 -3.60
CA LEU A 111 -18.55 2.74 -3.06
C LEU A 111 -17.70 4.00 -2.86
N ASN A 112 -18.15 5.10 -3.45
CA ASN A 112 -17.55 6.41 -3.25
C ASN A 112 -18.30 7.17 -2.15
N VAL A 113 -17.67 7.30 -0.98
CA VAL A 113 -18.18 8.13 0.12
C VAL A 113 -17.63 9.54 -0.04
N GLN A 114 -18.52 10.54 -0.10
CA GLN A 114 -18.16 11.93 -0.33
C GLN A 114 -18.63 12.81 0.83
N ASP A 115 -17.75 13.66 1.33
CA ASP A 115 -18.15 14.78 2.17
C ASP A 115 -18.57 15.96 1.27
N LYS A 116 -19.88 16.27 1.26
CA LYS A 116 -20.44 17.40 0.49
C LYS A 116 -20.42 18.72 1.26
N GLN A 117 -20.08 18.70 2.54
CA GLN A 117 -20.10 19.88 3.40
C GLN A 117 -18.72 20.51 3.57
N GLY A 118 -17.66 19.79 3.20
CA GLY A 118 -16.26 20.24 3.38
C GLY A 118 -15.89 20.35 4.86
N GLY A 119 -16.35 19.40 5.67
CA GLY A 119 -16.11 19.37 7.09
C GLY A 119 -14.69 18.93 7.49
N ASP A 120 -14.52 18.67 8.78
CA ASP A 120 -13.25 18.19 9.32
C ASP A 120 -12.93 16.75 8.86
N MET A 121 -11.72 16.54 8.37
CA MET A 121 -11.25 15.25 7.85
C MET A 121 -11.27 14.13 8.89
N ASN A 122 -11.03 14.43 10.17
CA ASN A 122 -11.09 13.42 11.23
C ASN A 122 -12.52 12.97 11.48
N THR A 123 -13.47 13.90 11.45
CA THR A 123 -14.90 13.59 11.57
C THR A 123 -15.36 12.75 10.38
N PHE A 124 -14.93 13.09 9.16
CA PHE A 124 -15.21 12.31 7.96
C PHE A 124 -14.62 10.89 8.07
N PHE A 125 -13.38 10.77 8.54
CA PHE A 125 -12.74 9.48 8.76
C PHE A 125 -13.51 8.63 9.78
N GLN A 126 -13.88 9.20 10.93
CA GLN A 126 -14.67 8.49 11.95
C GLN A 126 -16.02 8.01 11.42
N THR A 127 -16.72 8.87 10.68
CA THR A 127 -18.00 8.51 10.05
C THR A 127 -17.83 7.39 9.03
N THR A 128 -16.76 7.44 8.23
CA THR A 128 -16.43 6.37 7.28
C THR A 128 -16.14 5.04 8.01
N GLN A 129 -15.40 5.08 9.13
CA GLN A 129 -15.13 3.87 9.92
C GLN A 129 -16.42 3.29 10.54
N GLN A 130 -17.32 4.12 11.04
CA GLN A 130 -18.62 3.69 11.55
C GLN A 130 -19.48 3.05 10.44
N TYR A 131 -19.46 3.64 9.26
CA TYR A 131 -20.15 3.09 8.09
C TYR A 131 -19.60 1.72 7.68
N LEU A 132 -18.27 1.57 7.62
CA LEU A 132 -17.61 0.29 7.35
C LEU A 132 -17.94 -0.77 8.40
N ALA A 133 -17.97 -0.38 9.68
CA ALA A 133 -18.35 -1.28 10.78
C ALA A 133 -19.80 -1.75 10.61
N ALA A 134 -20.73 -0.87 10.26
CA ALA A 134 -22.11 -1.21 9.99
C ALA A 134 -22.27 -2.13 8.79
N LEU A 135 -21.52 -1.90 7.71
CA LEU A 135 -21.49 -2.79 6.53
C LEU A 135 -20.98 -4.18 6.89
N ASN A 136 -19.91 -4.28 7.67
CA ASN A 136 -19.34 -5.57 8.09
C ASN A 136 -20.24 -6.39 9.04
N GLN A 137 -21.32 -5.77 9.58
CA GLN A 137 -22.34 -6.48 10.37
C GLN A 137 -23.46 -7.07 9.49
N ARG A 138 -23.49 -6.74 8.21
CA ARG A 138 -24.54 -7.22 7.30
C ARG A 138 -24.22 -8.63 6.80
N PRO A 139 -25.17 -9.56 6.85
CA PRO A 139 -24.94 -10.96 6.41
C PRO A 139 -24.67 -11.07 4.90
N GLU A 140 -25.09 -10.09 4.12
CA GLU A 140 -24.88 -10.04 2.67
C GLU A 140 -23.47 -9.58 2.28
N ILE A 141 -22.72 -9.01 3.23
CA ILE A 141 -21.39 -8.43 2.99
C ILE A 141 -20.33 -9.29 3.67
N SER A 142 -19.50 -9.90 2.88
CA SER A 142 -18.38 -10.70 3.38
C SER A 142 -17.32 -9.83 4.07
N MET A 143 -17.01 -8.66 3.49
CA MET A 143 -16.04 -7.72 4.04
C MET A 143 -16.19 -6.35 3.37
N ALA A 144 -16.17 -5.29 4.16
CA ALA A 144 -16.07 -3.92 3.70
C ALA A 144 -14.79 -3.27 4.27
N TYR A 145 -14.04 -2.58 3.43
CA TYR A 145 -12.79 -1.90 3.84
C TYR A 145 -12.59 -0.60 3.06
N SER A 146 -11.74 0.27 3.58
CA SER A 146 -11.26 1.48 2.92
C SER A 146 -9.76 1.64 3.13
N THR A 147 -9.08 2.17 2.13
CA THR A 147 -7.64 2.53 2.22
C THR A 147 -7.43 3.95 2.75
N PHE A 148 -8.52 4.70 2.95
CA PHE A 148 -8.45 6.05 3.49
C PHE A 148 -8.02 6.06 4.96
N ASP A 149 -6.94 6.77 5.27
CA ASP A 149 -6.42 6.96 6.63
C ASP A 149 -5.89 8.39 6.79
N VAL A 150 -6.38 9.09 7.81
CA VAL A 150 -5.99 10.47 8.15
C VAL A 150 -4.81 10.55 9.12
N ARG A 151 -4.37 9.41 9.68
CA ARG A 151 -3.30 9.36 10.69
C ARG A 151 -1.90 9.41 10.09
N TYR A 152 -1.79 9.59 8.77
CA TYR A 152 -0.49 9.65 8.10
C TYR A 152 0.22 10.96 8.49
N PRO A 153 1.38 10.92 9.17
CA PRO A 153 2.09 12.13 9.55
C PRO A 153 2.58 12.85 8.29
N GLN A 154 2.25 14.14 8.21
CA GLN A 154 2.65 15.01 7.10
C GLN A 154 3.34 16.25 7.64
N TRP A 155 4.34 16.72 6.92
CA TRP A 155 4.95 18.01 7.13
C TRP A 155 4.34 19.04 6.18
N THR A 156 3.80 20.11 6.72
CA THR A 156 3.36 21.25 5.91
C THR A 156 4.52 22.25 5.81
N VAL A 157 4.85 22.62 4.59
CA VAL A 157 5.87 23.63 4.32
C VAL A 157 5.18 24.93 3.97
N GLU A 158 5.35 25.95 4.83
CA GLU A 158 4.89 27.31 4.58
C GLU A 158 6.06 28.19 4.13
N VAL A 159 5.92 28.80 2.96
CA VAL A 159 6.95 29.68 2.39
C VAL A 159 6.56 31.13 2.61
N ASP A 160 7.40 31.89 3.34
CA ASP A 160 7.22 33.33 3.55
C ASP A 160 7.55 34.11 2.26
N ALA A 161 6.52 34.47 1.51
CA ALA A 161 6.63 35.20 0.26
C ALA A 161 7.34 36.56 0.43
N SER A 162 7.18 37.24 1.60
CA SER A 162 7.81 38.51 1.87
C SER A 162 9.33 38.37 2.06
N LYS A 163 9.78 37.31 2.74
CA LYS A 163 11.21 36.96 2.83
C LYS A 163 11.81 36.62 1.48
N CYS A 164 11.09 35.79 0.69
CA CYS A 164 11.51 35.45 -0.66
C CYS A 164 11.72 36.69 -1.51
N LYS A 165 10.78 37.64 -1.52
CA LYS A 165 10.88 38.89 -2.28
C LYS A 165 12.09 39.72 -1.84
N ARG A 166 12.36 39.83 -0.52
CA ARG A 166 13.55 40.53 -0.01
C ARG A 166 14.87 39.87 -0.38
N ALA A 167 14.87 38.53 -0.50
CA ALA A 167 16.02 37.74 -0.93
C ALA A 167 16.18 37.65 -2.47
N GLY A 168 15.28 38.25 -3.25
CA GLY A 168 15.33 38.25 -4.69
C GLY A 168 14.99 36.88 -5.34
N ILE A 169 14.29 35.99 -4.62
CA ILE A 169 13.86 34.67 -5.06
C ILE A 169 12.34 34.56 -5.02
N THR A 170 11.80 33.59 -5.75
CA THR A 170 10.35 33.30 -5.73
C THR A 170 10.02 32.15 -4.77
N PRO A 171 8.79 32.11 -4.21
CA PRO A 171 8.32 30.95 -3.45
C PRO A 171 8.43 29.63 -4.23
N ASP A 172 8.18 29.65 -5.54
CA ASP A 172 8.27 28.49 -6.42
C ASP A 172 9.71 27.94 -6.50
N GLN A 173 10.71 28.81 -6.55
CA GLN A 173 12.12 28.39 -6.50
C GLN A 173 12.47 27.68 -5.19
N VAL A 174 11.91 28.13 -4.05
CA VAL A 174 12.09 27.46 -2.75
C VAL A 174 11.45 26.07 -2.76
N LEU A 175 10.18 25.97 -3.19
CA LEU A 175 9.44 24.71 -3.25
C LEU A 175 10.08 23.73 -4.23
N SER A 176 10.53 24.19 -5.39
CA SER A 176 11.22 23.36 -6.39
C SER A 176 12.54 22.82 -5.85
N THR A 177 13.31 23.64 -5.13
CA THR A 177 14.54 23.19 -4.47
C THR A 177 14.26 22.13 -3.41
N LEU A 178 13.27 22.35 -2.54
CA LEU A 178 12.85 21.36 -1.54
C LEU A 178 12.39 20.05 -2.18
N SER A 179 11.64 20.13 -3.28
CA SER A 179 11.25 18.95 -4.05
C SER A 179 12.46 18.17 -4.54
N GLY A 180 13.50 18.84 -5.06
CA GLY A 180 14.75 18.20 -5.46
C GLY A 180 15.50 17.53 -4.32
N TYR A 181 15.45 18.09 -3.11
CA TYR A 181 16.10 17.52 -1.93
C TYR A 181 15.35 16.28 -1.39
N TYR A 182 14.03 16.37 -1.19
CA TYR A 182 13.24 15.36 -0.50
C TYR A 182 12.51 14.40 -1.43
N GLY A 183 11.94 14.89 -2.53
CA GLY A 183 11.15 14.09 -3.47
C GLY A 183 11.93 13.53 -4.66
N GLY A 184 13.05 14.17 -4.97
CA GLY A 184 13.77 13.96 -6.22
C GLY A 184 13.16 14.72 -7.40
N GLN A 185 14.00 15.19 -8.29
CA GLN A 185 13.61 15.91 -9.49
C GLN A 185 13.82 15.03 -10.73
N TYR A 186 12.77 14.88 -11.52
CA TYR A 186 12.87 14.23 -12.82
C TYR A 186 13.60 15.18 -13.81
N VAL A 187 14.67 14.68 -14.46
CA VAL A 187 15.50 15.48 -15.36
C VAL A 187 15.34 15.05 -16.82
N SER A 188 15.42 13.76 -17.08
CA SER A 188 15.35 13.23 -18.44
C SER A 188 15.05 11.73 -18.46
N ASN A 189 14.99 11.16 -19.66
CA ASN A 189 14.97 9.72 -19.91
C ASN A 189 16.20 9.29 -20.70
N PHE A 190 16.60 8.03 -20.54
CA PHE A 190 17.46 7.36 -21.50
C PHE A 190 16.88 5.99 -21.88
N ASN A 191 17.17 5.55 -23.10
CA ASN A 191 16.72 4.26 -23.61
C ASN A 191 17.87 3.25 -23.53
N ARG A 192 17.63 2.09 -22.93
CA ARG A 192 18.57 0.98 -22.90
C ARG A 192 17.80 -0.34 -22.83
N PHE A 193 18.28 -1.36 -23.54
CA PHE A 193 17.65 -2.68 -23.60
C PHE A 193 16.15 -2.63 -23.96
N SER A 194 15.78 -1.81 -24.93
CA SER A 194 14.38 -1.58 -25.36
C SER A 194 13.43 -1.07 -24.26
N LYS A 195 13.99 -0.48 -23.20
CA LYS A 195 13.23 0.12 -22.10
C LYS A 195 13.62 1.58 -21.91
N VAL A 196 12.66 2.38 -21.47
CA VAL A 196 12.85 3.78 -21.09
C VAL A 196 13.14 3.84 -19.59
N TYR A 197 14.28 4.43 -19.23
CA TYR A 197 14.66 4.66 -17.83
C TYR A 197 14.58 6.14 -17.51
N LYS A 198 13.94 6.47 -16.38
CA LYS A 198 13.89 7.85 -15.88
C LYS A 198 15.17 8.20 -15.14
N VAL A 199 15.69 9.39 -15.42
CA VAL A 199 16.81 9.99 -14.68
C VAL A 199 16.22 10.91 -13.61
N MET A 200 16.45 10.56 -12.35
CA MET A 200 16.03 11.35 -11.20
C MET A 200 17.26 11.88 -10.45
N ILE A 201 17.23 13.15 -10.08
CA ILE A 201 18.27 13.78 -9.23
C ILE A 201 17.67 14.00 -7.85
N GLN A 202 18.39 13.62 -6.82
CA GLN A 202 17.99 13.84 -5.43
C GLN A 202 19.21 14.13 -4.58
N ALA A 203 19.05 14.91 -3.52
CA ALA A 203 20.13 15.14 -2.56
C ALA A 203 20.56 13.84 -1.86
N ASP A 204 21.84 13.73 -1.55
CA ASP A 204 22.37 12.61 -0.76
C ASP A 204 21.67 12.56 0.62
N PRO A 205 21.34 11.37 1.17
CA PRO A 205 20.63 11.22 2.44
C PRO A 205 21.22 12.00 3.61
N LYS A 206 22.52 12.27 3.62
CA LYS A 206 23.16 13.06 4.68
C LYS A 206 22.85 14.56 4.65
N PHE A 207 22.22 15.05 3.57
CA PHE A 207 21.85 16.46 3.39
C PHE A 207 20.34 16.70 3.39
N ARG A 208 19.52 15.70 3.72
CA ARG A 208 18.07 15.79 3.71
C ARG A 208 17.42 15.17 4.95
#